data_63cc831516c836cf9d81135b9ef85ae0
#
_entry.id   63cc831516c836cf9d81135b9ef85ae0
#
_cell.length_a   1.000
_cell.length_b   1.000
_cell.length_c   1.000
_cell.angle_alpha   90.00
_cell.angle_beta   90.00
_cell.angle_gamma   90.00
#
_symmetry.space_group_name_H-M   'P 1'
#
loop_
_entity.id
_entity.type
_entity.pdbx_description
1 polymer ?
#
loop_
_entity_poly.entity_id
_entity_poly.type
_entity_poly.pdbx_seq_one_letter_code
_entity_poly.pdbx_strand_id
1 'polypeptide(L)'
;MFEQFNGQKFNLIYSDPAWQFNNKKTGGSMKSGAAHHYKSTMSVDELKAMPIDDIAADDCILVMWYVGSMPQEALDVVKAWGFTLKNMNGFVWNKLTVNNNPLFGMGFWTRAGSESAIIAIKGKPKVASRSVRAVGFYEPESLDEILKHTIFSGTFKIGQHSEKPNEFREACVELAGDVPRIELFSRKRVKGWAVWGNEVGKLNKRKAA
;
A
#
# COMPACT_ATOMS: atom_id res chain seq x y z
N MET A 1 12.56 14.05 -10.89
CA MET A 1 11.36 13.18 -10.65
C MET A 1 10.41 13.81 -9.66
N PHE A 2 10.89 14.48 -8.62
CA PHE A 2 10.09 15.05 -7.53
C PHE A 2 10.17 16.60 -7.46
N GLU A 3 10.52 17.27 -8.57
CA GLU A 3 10.72 18.72 -8.66
C GLU A 3 9.49 19.52 -8.22
N GLN A 4 8.28 18.94 -8.41
CA GLN A 4 7.01 19.56 -8.02
C GLN A 4 6.87 19.80 -6.51
N PHE A 5 7.70 19.16 -5.70
CA PHE A 5 7.70 19.33 -4.24
C PHE A 5 8.71 20.38 -3.74
N ASN A 6 9.51 20.99 -4.64
CA ASN A 6 10.42 22.11 -4.33
C ASN A 6 11.29 21.87 -3.09
N GLY A 7 11.83 20.66 -2.92
CA GLY A 7 12.65 20.28 -1.77
C GLY A 7 11.87 19.96 -0.50
N GLN A 8 10.52 19.95 -0.53
CA GLN A 8 9.72 19.51 0.62
C GLN A 8 10.07 18.08 1.01
N LYS A 9 10.29 17.85 2.31
CA LYS A 9 10.55 16.53 2.90
C LYS A 9 9.31 16.00 3.61
N PHE A 10 9.16 14.66 3.59
CA PHE A 10 8.03 13.95 4.18
C PHE A 10 8.52 13.00 5.26
N ASN A 11 7.81 12.99 6.39
CA ASN A 11 8.09 12.11 7.54
C ASN A 11 7.31 10.78 7.45
N LEU A 12 6.33 10.71 6.55
CA LEU A 12 5.58 9.51 6.25
C LEU A 12 5.44 9.34 4.74
N ILE A 13 5.92 8.21 4.23
CA ILE A 13 5.79 7.80 2.83
C ILE A 13 4.91 6.55 2.79
N TYR A 14 3.77 6.64 2.12
CA TYR A 14 2.89 5.52 1.82
C TYR A 14 3.03 5.17 0.33
N SER A 15 3.30 3.93 0.00
CA SER A 15 3.66 3.51 -1.35
C SER A 15 2.97 2.22 -1.74
N ASP A 16 2.38 2.20 -2.94
CA ASP A 16 1.82 1.01 -3.59
C ASP A 16 2.42 0.88 -4.99
N PRO A 17 3.68 0.41 -5.11
CA PRO A 17 4.36 0.34 -6.39
C PRO A 17 3.63 -0.55 -7.39
N ALA A 18 3.61 -0.13 -8.66
CA ALA A 18 3.10 -0.93 -9.76
C ALA A 18 4.15 -2.01 -10.14
N TRP A 19 4.32 -3.00 -9.28
CA TRP A 19 5.30 -4.07 -9.44
C TRP A 19 5.16 -4.75 -10.80
N GLN A 20 6.27 -4.89 -11.53
CA GLN A 20 6.31 -5.72 -12.73
C GLN A 20 6.30 -7.19 -12.33
N PHE A 21 5.10 -7.72 -12.21
CA PHE A 21 4.87 -9.11 -11.84
C PHE A 21 4.63 -9.96 -13.08
N ASN A 22 5.57 -10.84 -13.39
CA ASN A 22 5.46 -11.79 -14.48
C ASN A 22 4.82 -13.08 -14.00
N ASN A 23 3.53 -13.23 -14.17
CA ASN A 23 2.87 -14.52 -14.06
C ASN A 23 3.19 -15.35 -15.31
N LYS A 24 4.26 -16.16 -15.26
CA LYS A 24 4.54 -17.12 -16.35
C LYS A 24 3.34 -18.05 -16.46
N LYS A 25 2.75 -18.12 -17.65
CA LYS A 25 1.63 -18.99 -17.98
C LYS A 25 1.93 -20.44 -17.60
N THR A 26 1.35 -20.92 -16.52
CA THR A 26 1.18 -22.34 -16.29
C THR A 26 -0.20 -22.71 -16.82
N GLY A 27 -0.28 -23.04 -18.15
CA GLY A 27 -1.35 -23.84 -18.75
C GLY A 27 -2.79 -23.29 -18.76
N GLY A 28 -3.04 -22.03 -18.41
CA GLY A 28 -4.39 -21.43 -18.40
C GLY A 28 -4.49 -20.17 -19.25
N SER A 29 -5.65 -19.98 -19.89
CA SER A 29 -5.97 -18.86 -20.80
C SER A 29 -6.15 -17.49 -20.13
N MET A 30 -5.59 -17.21 -18.95
CA MET A 30 -5.91 -16.01 -18.19
C MET A 30 -4.84 -14.92 -18.30
N LYS A 31 -5.28 -13.76 -18.80
CA LYS A 31 -4.56 -12.49 -18.88
C LYS A 31 -4.54 -11.80 -17.51
N SER A 32 -3.86 -12.34 -16.49
CA SER A 32 -3.90 -11.84 -15.12
C SER A 32 -2.57 -11.23 -14.61
N GLY A 33 -1.73 -10.74 -15.50
CA GLY A 33 -0.50 -10.03 -15.10
C GLY A 33 -0.75 -8.55 -14.84
N ALA A 34 0.05 -7.92 -13.95
CA ALA A 34 -0.01 -6.49 -13.65
C ALA A 34 0.06 -5.60 -14.91
N ALA A 35 0.78 -6.04 -15.95
CA ALA A 35 0.89 -5.36 -17.24
C ALA A 35 -0.45 -5.15 -17.97
N HIS A 36 -1.50 -5.91 -17.66
CA HIS A 36 -2.84 -5.73 -18.24
C HIS A 36 -3.70 -4.69 -17.49
N HIS A 37 -3.32 -4.35 -16.26
CA HIS A 37 -4.12 -3.47 -15.39
C HIS A 37 -3.53 -2.06 -15.25
N TYR A 38 -2.23 -1.88 -15.49
CA TYR A 38 -1.53 -0.62 -15.39
C TYR A 38 -0.97 -0.20 -16.75
N LYS A 39 -1.08 1.10 -17.07
CA LYS A 39 -0.50 1.68 -18.31
C LYS A 39 1.02 1.57 -18.35
N SER A 40 1.66 1.51 -17.19
CA SER A 40 3.09 1.25 -17.02
C SER A 40 3.32 0.55 -15.69
N THR A 41 4.00 -0.58 -15.70
CA THR A 41 4.62 -1.21 -14.54
C THR A 41 6.07 -0.76 -14.47
N MET A 42 6.66 -0.79 -13.28
CA MET A 42 8.09 -0.51 -13.09
C MET A 42 8.82 -1.80 -12.75
N SER A 43 9.98 -1.99 -13.35
CA SER A 43 10.90 -3.04 -12.94
C SER A 43 11.45 -2.78 -11.53
N VAL A 44 11.98 -3.80 -10.89
CA VAL A 44 12.61 -3.68 -9.56
C VAL A 44 13.77 -2.69 -9.61
N ASP A 45 14.55 -2.69 -10.70
CA ASP A 45 15.68 -1.76 -10.84
C ASP A 45 15.23 -0.31 -11.02
N GLU A 46 14.15 -0.06 -11.76
CA GLU A 46 13.55 1.28 -11.86
C GLU A 46 13.01 1.75 -10.50
N LEU A 47 12.38 0.86 -9.72
CA LEU A 47 11.93 1.18 -8.36
C LEU A 47 13.11 1.51 -7.45
N LYS A 48 14.19 0.71 -7.48
CA LYS A 48 15.40 0.95 -6.69
C LYS A 48 16.09 2.27 -7.06
N ALA A 49 16.04 2.67 -8.34
CA ALA A 49 16.66 3.88 -8.83
C ALA A 49 15.87 5.17 -8.52
N MET A 50 14.67 5.07 -7.93
CA MET A 50 13.90 6.26 -7.56
C MET A 50 14.63 7.09 -6.49
N PRO A 51 14.79 8.42 -6.70
CA PRO A 51 15.52 9.28 -5.78
C PRO A 51 14.66 9.64 -4.54
N ILE A 52 14.31 8.64 -3.73
CA ILE A 52 13.46 8.81 -2.56
C ILE A 52 14.11 9.71 -1.51
N ASP A 53 15.43 9.78 -1.48
CA ASP A 53 16.18 10.71 -0.62
C ASP A 53 15.82 12.16 -0.88
N ASP A 54 15.40 12.53 -2.10
CA ASP A 54 14.99 13.91 -2.43
C ASP A 54 13.73 14.34 -1.67
N ILE A 55 12.91 13.38 -1.22
CA ILE A 55 11.63 13.65 -0.57
C ILE A 55 11.51 13.06 0.83
N ALA A 56 12.36 12.11 1.22
CA ALA A 56 12.35 11.56 2.58
C ALA A 56 12.98 12.52 3.58
N ALA A 57 12.31 12.77 4.70
CA ALA A 57 12.93 13.44 5.85
C ALA A 57 13.99 12.53 6.50
N ASP A 58 14.88 13.11 7.32
CA ASP A 58 15.89 12.35 8.06
C ASP A 58 15.26 11.32 8.98
N ASP A 59 14.13 11.68 9.60
CA ASP A 59 13.29 10.79 10.40
C ASP A 59 11.99 10.52 9.62
N CYS A 60 11.89 9.33 9.01
CA CYS A 60 10.79 8.99 8.10
C CYS A 60 10.30 7.57 8.30
N ILE A 61 8.98 7.38 8.26
CA ILE A 61 8.31 6.08 8.22
C ILE A 61 7.94 5.78 6.78
N LEU A 62 8.28 4.59 6.29
CA LEU A 62 7.83 4.04 5.02
C LEU A 62 6.81 2.93 5.29
N VAL A 63 5.66 3.04 4.63
CA VAL A 63 4.67 1.96 4.51
C VAL A 63 4.57 1.59 3.03
N MET A 64 5.01 0.39 2.66
CA MET A 64 5.09 -0.03 1.25
C MET A 64 4.38 -1.36 1.03
N TRP A 65 3.35 -1.35 0.18
CA TRP A 65 2.68 -2.57 -0.27
C TRP A 65 3.58 -3.38 -1.20
N TYR A 66 3.53 -4.68 -1.09
CA TYR A 66 4.33 -5.57 -1.93
C TYR A 66 3.56 -6.82 -2.36
N VAL A 67 4.06 -7.46 -3.40
CA VAL A 67 3.54 -8.73 -3.89
C VAL A 67 4.15 -9.87 -3.08
N GLY A 68 3.33 -10.70 -2.44
CA GLY A 68 3.78 -11.74 -1.52
C GLY A 68 4.73 -12.79 -2.13
N SER A 69 4.79 -12.91 -3.46
CA SER A 69 5.77 -13.75 -4.17
C SER A 69 7.08 -13.04 -4.52
N MET A 70 7.24 -11.76 -4.14
CA MET A 70 8.42 -10.92 -4.41
C MET A 70 8.98 -10.31 -3.12
N PRO A 71 9.17 -11.09 -2.04
CA PRO A 71 9.61 -10.52 -0.76
C PRO A 71 11.05 -10.01 -0.81
N GLN A 72 11.94 -10.68 -1.53
CA GLN A 72 13.34 -10.25 -1.66
C GLN A 72 13.44 -8.95 -2.45
N GLU A 73 12.73 -8.83 -3.55
CA GLU A 73 12.69 -7.63 -4.37
C GLU A 73 12.14 -6.43 -3.57
N ALA A 74 11.12 -6.67 -2.76
CA ALA A 74 10.57 -5.64 -1.88
C ALA A 74 11.59 -5.17 -0.82
N LEU A 75 12.34 -6.09 -0.23
CA LEU A 75 13.43 -5.76 0.70
C LEU A 75 14.57 -5.01 0.02
N ASP A 76 14.92 -5.39 -1.20
CA ASP A 76 15.96 -4.71 -1.99
C ASP A 76 15.55 -3.27 -2.31
N VAL A 77 14.28 -3.01 -2.64
CA VAL A 77 13.74 -1.67 -2.84
C VAL A 77 13.77 -0.85 -1.55
N VAL A 78 13.31 -1.41 -0.43
CA VAL A 78 13.36 -0.74 0.89
C VAL A 78 14.79 -0.31 1.23
N LYS A 79 15.76 -1.20 1.03
CA LYS A 79 17.18 -0.92 1.27
C LYS A 79 17.72 0.14 0.30
N ALA A 80 17.40 0.04 -0.98
CA ALA A 80 17.84 1.01 -2.00
C ALA A 80 17.30 2.42 -1.72
N TRP A 81 16.11 2.55 -1.14
CA TRP A 81 15.51 3.81 -0.70
C TRP A 81 16.07 4.35 0.63
N GLY A 82 17.07 3.68 1.22
CA GLY A 82 17.73 4.09 2.45
C GLY A 82 16.96 3.78 3.73
N PHE A 83 15.99 2.86 3.69
CA PHE A 83 15.20 2.48 4.84
C PHE A 83 15.65 1.17 5.46
N THR A 84 15.42 1.04 6.77
CA THR A 84 15.64 -0.19 7.55
C THR A 84 14.30 -0.84 7.87
N LEU A 85 14.15 -2.11 7.51
CA LEU A 85 12.96 -2.91 7.79
C LEU A 85 12.65 -2.94 9.29
N LYS A 86 11.38 -2.77 9.64
CA LYS A 86 10.83 -3.01 10.99
C LYS A 86 9.87 -4.17 11.03
N ASN A 87 8.95 -4.26 10.04
CA ASN A 87 7.96 -5.32 9.99
C ASN A 87 7.56 -5.60 8.54
N MET A 88 7.69 -6.86 8.10
CA MET A 88 7.23 -7.28 6.76
C MET A 88 5.70 -7.25 6.62
N ASN A 89 4.99 -7.49 7.71
CA ASN A 89 3.53 -7.49 7.77
C ASN A 89 3.05 -6.36 8.68
N GLY A 90 3.54 -5.14 8.42
CA GLY A 90 3.15 -3.94 9.18
C GLY A 90 1.67 -3.64 9.06
N PHE A 91 1.09 -3.87 7.87
CA PHE A 91 -0.35 -3.98 7.64
C PHE A 91 -0.65 -5.21 6.80
N VAL A 92 -1.78 -5.86 7.08
CA VAL A 92 -2.29 -6.99 6.30
C VAL A 92 -3.74 -6.72 5.91
N TRP A 93 -4.01 -6.71 4.61
CA TRP A 93 -5.34 -6.59 4.05
C TRP A 93 -5.89 -7.96 3.69
N ASN A 94 -6.83 -8.46 4.47
CA ASN A 94 -7.65 -9.61 4.10
C ASN A 94 -8.78 -9.14 3.19
N LYS A 95 -8.80 -9.63 1.97
CA LYS A 95 -9.73 -9.17 0.94
C LYS A 95 -11.06 -9.89 1.05
N LEU A 96 -12.14 -9.13 0.99
CA LEU A 96 -13.49 -9.67 0.88
C LEU A 96 -14.08 -9.37 -0.49
N THR A 97 -14.91 -10.29 -0.97
CA THR A 97 -15.81 -10.05 -2.09
C THR A 97 -16.94 -9.08 -1.67
N VAL A 98 -17.72 -8.61 -2.64
CA VAL A 98 -18.90 -7.75 -2.38
C VAL A 98 -19.92 -8.42 -1.45
N ASN A 99 -19.93 -9.75 -1.39
CA ASN A 99 -20.82 -10.57 -0.55
C ASN A 99 -20.19 -10.94 0.81
N ASN A 100 -19.12 -10.24 1.23
CA ASN A 100 -18.38 -10.48 2.48
C ASN A 100 -17.72 -11.87 2.60
N ASN A 101 -17.57 -12.60 1.50
CA ASN A 101 -16.83 -13.85 1.51
C ASN A 101 -15.33 -13.60 1.32
N PRO A 102 -14.43 -14.41 1.91
CA PRO A 102 -13.01 -14.34 1.63
C PRO A 102 -12.75 -14.40 0.13
N LEU A 103 -11.86 -13.51 -0.37
CA LEU A 103 -11.51 -13.51 -1.78
C LEU A 103 -10.72 -14.78 -2.14
N PHE A 104 -11.17 -15.47 -3.18
CA PHE A 104 -10.48 -16.63 -3.75
C PHE A 104 -9.70 -16.20 -4.99
N GLY A 105 -8.58 -15.51 -4.76
CA GLY A 105 -7.73 -14.97 -5.82
C GLY A 105 -6.78 -15.99 -6.43
N MET A 106 -6.19 -15.64 -7.58
CA MET A 106 -5.10 -16.41 -8.17
C MET A 106 -3.84 -16.23 -7.33
N GLY A 107 -3.23 -17.31 -6.88
CA GLY A 107 -2.01 -17.31 -6.09
C GLY A 107 -1.04 -18.42 -6.51
N PHE A 108 0.17 -18.41 -5.95
CA PHE A 108 1.17 -19.47 -6.12
C PHE A 108 0.97 -20.50 -5.01
N TRP A 109 0.79 -21.76 -5.40
CA TRP A 109 0.56 -22.91 -4.50
C TRP A 109 -0.73 -22.81 -3.66
N THR A 110 -1.03 -21.65 -3.10
CA THR A 110 -2.25 -21.37 -2.34
C THR A 110 -3.08 -20.28 -3.02
N ARG A 111 -4.32 -20.07 -2.58
CA ARG A 111 -5.18 -18.99 -3.10
C ARG A 111 -4.84 -17.67 -2.43
N ALA A 112 -4.68 -16.62 -3.24
CA ALA A 112 -4.39 -15.28 -2.75
C ALA A 112 -5.69 -14.61 -2.28
N GLY A 113 -5.78 -14.33 -0.99
CA GLY A 113 -6.89 -13.60 -0.37
C GLY A 113 -6.41 -12.39 0.43
N SER A 114 -5.10 -12.13 0.47
CA SER A 114 -4.54 -11.02 1.25
C SER A 114 -3.44 -10.29 0.50
N GLU A 115 -3.13 -9.07 0.95
CA GLU A 115 -1.93 -8.30 0.62
C GLU A 115 -1.31 -7.77 1.90
N SER A 116 0.00 -7.56 1.90
CA SER A 116 0.74 -7.03 3.04
C SER A 116 1.52 -5.77 2.67
N ALA A 117 1.68 -4.88 3.66
CA ALA A 117 2.57 -3.73 3.56
C ALA A 117 3.69 -3.83 4.58
N ILE A 118 4.90 -3.53 4.11
CA ILE A 118 6.10 -3.39 4.93
C ILE A 118 6.02 -2.10 5.73
N ILE A 119 6.47 -2.12 6.99
CA ILE A 119 6.86 -0.92 7.73
C ILE A 119 8.39 -0.91 7.80
N ALA A 120 8.99 0.19 7.34
CA ALA A 120 10.42 0.45 7.42
C ALA A 120 10.66 1.89 7.89
N ILE A 121 11.86 2.19 8.38
CA ILE A 121 12.19 3.52 8.88
C ILE A 121 13.53 4.01 8.33
N LYS A 122 13.64 5.32 8.18
CA LYS A 122 14.90 6.07 8.05
C LYS A 122 15.08 6.90 9.31
N GLY A 123 16.30 6.96 9.85
CA GLY A 123 16.57 7.70 11.09
C GLY A 123 15.88 7.10 12.33
N LYS A 124 15.29 7.97 13.15
CA LYS A 124 14.63 7.62 14.41
C LYS A 124 13.25 8.28 14.52
N PRO A 125 12.32 8.01 13.61
CA PRO A 125 10.99 8.62 13.64
C PRO A 125 10.26 8.24 14.95
N LYS A 126 9.50 9.20 15.47
CA LYS A 126 8.64 8.95 16.63
C LYS A 126 7.35 8.27 16.17
N VAL A 127 6.90 7.26 16.92
CA VAL A 127 5.60 6.64 16.77
C VAL A 127 4.59 7.43 17.61
N ALA A 128 3.56 8.00 17.00
CA ALA A 128 2.54 8.80 17.69
C ALA A 128 1.56 7.92 18.47
N SER A 129 1.16 6.78 17.90
CA SER A 129 0.30 5.79 18.56
C SER A 129 0.96 4.41 18.52
N ARG A 130 0.95 3.74 19.67
CA ARG A 130 1.39 2.35 19.79
C ARG A 130 0.22 1.35 19.75
N SER A 131 -0.99 1.86 19.52
CA SER A 131 -2.22 1.06 19.51
C SER A 131 -2.61 0.60 18.11
N VAL A 132 -1.93 1.09 17.05
CA VAL A 132 -2.21 0.72 15.66
C VAL A 132 -1.89 -0.75 15.45
N ARG A 133 -2.89 -1.51 15.02
CA ARG A 133 -2.77 -2.96 14.82
C ARG A 133 -2.45 -3.29 13.37
N ALA A 134 -1.54 -4.24 13.16
CA ALA A 134 -1.25 -4.79 11.84
C ALA A 134 -2.44 -5.60 11.30
N VAL A 135 -3.06 -6.40 12.15
CA VAL A 135 -4.26 -7.20 11.90
C VAL A 135 -5.16 -7.07 13.12
N GLY A 136 -6.44 -6.78 12.91
CA GLY A 136 -7.44 -6.79 13.97
C GLY A 136 -8.30 -8.06 13.89
N PHE A 137 -8.61 -8.62 15.03
CA PHE A 137 -9.72 -9.58 15.18
C PHE A 137 -10.84 -8.86 15.91
N TYR A 138 -12.04 -9.00 15.39
CA TYR A 138 -13.24 -8.47 16.00
C TYR A 138 -14.27 -9.59 16.13
N GLU A 139 -14.72 -9.86 17.34
CA GLU A 139 -15.89 -10.68 17.58
C GLU A 139 -17.09 -9.74 17.78
N PRO A 140 -17.94 -9.60 16.77
CA PRO A 140 -19.07 -8.69 16.85
C PRO A 140 -20.13 -9.24 17.80
N GLU A 141 -20.60 -8.43 18.72
CA GLU A 141 -21.76 -8.75 19.55
C GLU A 141 -23.08 -8.67 18.77
N SER A 142 -23.07 -7.95 17.61
CA SER A 142 -24.21 -7.87 16.70
C SER A 142 -23.80 -7.54 15.27
N LEU A 143 -24.67 -7.86 14.29
CA LEU A 143 -24.49 -7.49 12.87
C LEU A 143 -24.35 -5.96 12.67
N ASP A 144 -25.06 -5.16 13.47
CA ASP A 144 -24.97 -3.69 13.41
C ASP A 144 -23.62 -3.17 13.90
N GLU A 145 -22.98 -3.87 14.83
CA GLU A 145 -21.64 -3.56 15.28
C GLU A 145 -20.57 -3.97 14.27
N ILE A 146 -20.77 -5.08 13.55
CA ILE A 146 -19.93 -5.46 12.41
C ILE A 146 -19.87 -4.32 11.38
N LEU A 147 -20.99 -3.63 11.15
CA LEU A 147 -21.10 -2.55 10.19
C LEU A 147 -20.52 -1.22 10.72
N LYS A 148 -20.56 -0.99 12.03
CA LYS A 148 -20.07 0.24 12.69
C LYS A 148 -18.59 0.18 13.06
N HIS A 149 -18.07 -1.00 13.38
CA HIS A 149 -16.70 -1.21 13.81
C HIS A 149 -15.86 -1.96 12.75
N THR A 150 -15.96 -1.55 11.49
CA THR A 150 -15.00 -1.93 10.45
C THR A 150 -13.66 -1.24 10.73
N ILE A 151 -13.20 -1.37 11.95
CA ILE A 151 -12.02 -0.71 12.43
C ILE A 151 -10.88 -1.70 12.32
N PHE A 152 -9.92 -1.40 11.45
CA PHE A 152 -8.57 -1.97 11.47
C PHE A 152 -8.44 -3.50 11.66
N SER A 153 -9.45 -4.26 11.24
CA SER A 153 -9.28 -5.70 11.17
C SER A 153 -8.44 -6.11 9.96
N GLY A 154 -8.05 -5.17 9.12
CA GLY A 154 -7.39 -5.46 7.85
C GLY A 154 -8.27 -6.26 6.89
N THR A 155 -9.57 -6.35 7.14
CA THR A 155 -10.54 -7.13 6.35
C THR A 155 -11.48 -6.17 5.64
N PHE A 156 -11.20 -5.87 4.37
CA PHE A 156 -11.96 -4.90 3.59
C PHE A 156 -12.39 -5.47 2.25
N LYS A 157 -13.54 -4.97 1.76
CA LYS A 157 -14.01 -5.28 0.41
C LYS A 157 -13.04 -4.76 -0.64
N ILE A 158 -12.89 -5.52 -1.71
CA ILE A 158 -12.17 -5.06 -2.88
C ILE A 158 -12.97 -3.94 -3.55
N GLY A 159 -12.34 -2.78 -3.70
CA GLY A 159 -12.83 -1.69 -4.52
C GLY A 159 -12.52 -1.89 -6.00
N GLN A 160 -12.26 -0.80 -6.72
CA GLN A 160 -11.77 -0.88 -8.10
C GLN A 160 -10.34 -1.43 -8.11
N HIS A 161 -10.06 -2.36 -9.01
CA HIS A 161 -8.75 -3.00 -9.27
C HIS A 161 -7.58 -2.53 -8.38
N SER A 162 -7.24 -3.31 -7.35
CA SER A 162 -6.09 -3.07 -6.45
C SER A 162 -6.10 -1.74 -5.68
N GLU A 163 -7.25 -1.04 -5.61
CA GLU A 163 -7.36 0.15 -4.77
C GLU A 163 -7.28 -0.23 -3.30
N LYS A 164 -6.28 0.31 -2.59
CA LYS A 164 -6.13 0.07 -1.15
C LYS A 164 -7.21 0.81 -0.37
N PRO A 165 -7.82 0.18 0.65
CA PRO A 165 -8.78 0.83 1.56
C PRO A 165 -8.21 2.11 2.18
N ASN A 166 -9.07 3.14 2.38
CA ASN A 166 -8.65 4.42 2.96
C ASN A 166 -8.18 4.26 4.40
N GLU A 167 -8.74 3.31 5.10
CA GLU A 167 -8.49 2.97 6.49
C GLU A 167 -7.00 2.71 6.75
N PHE A 168 -6.27 2.18 5.77
CA PHE A 168 -4.82 2.02 5.89
C PHE A 168 -4.08 3.36 5.88
N ARG A 169 -4.58 4.39 5.15
CA ARG A 169 -4.02 5.74 5.22
C ARG A 169 -4.29 6.38 6.57
N GLU A 170 -5.48 6.17 7.12
CA GLU A 170 -5.87 6.65 8.45
C GLU A 170 -5.00 5.99 9.53
N ALA A 171 -4.78 4.68 9.44
CA ALA A 171 -3.86 3.95 10.31
C ALA A 171 -2.41 4.47 10.21
N CYS A 172 -1.95 4.83 9.02
CA CYS A 172 -0.64 5.45 8.84
C CYS A 172 -0.56 6.81 9.54
N VAL A 173 -1.62 7.62 9.48
CA VAL A 173 -1.68 8.91 10.19
C VAL A 173 -1.75 8.70 11.71
N GLU A 174 -2.51 7.73 12.19
CA GLU A 174 -2.53 7.38 13.60
C GLU A 174 -1.13 6.92 14.09
N LEU A 175 -0.45 6.10 13.29
CA LEU A 175 0.90 5.61 13.60
C LEU A 175 1.93 6.73 13.67
N ALA A 176 1.96 7.61 12.66
CA ALA A 176 2.99 8.63 12.49
C ALA A 176 2.65 9.98 13.14
N GLY A 177 1.37 10.23 13.41
CA GLY A 177 0.85 11.54 13.81
C GLY A 177 0.58 12.45 12.60
N ASP A 178 0.18 13.70 12.89
CA ASP A 178 -0.05 14.72 11.86
C ASP A 178 1.27 15.33 11.39
N VAL A 179 1.98 14.59 10.52
CA VAL A 179 3.27 14.95 9.95
C VAL A 179 3.15 15.16 8.44
N PRO A 180 4.11 15.87 7.80
CA PRO A 180 4.22 15.91 6.35
C PRO A 180 4.23 14.50 5.76
N ARG A 181 3.30 14.23 4.83
CA ARG A 181 3.09 12.89 4.28
C ARG A 181 2.83 12.89 2.80
N ILE A 182 3.27 11.83 2.13
CA ILE A 182 3.12 11.64 0.70
C ILE A 182 2.66 10.22 0.37
N GLU A 183 1.78 10.08 -0.62
CA GLU A 183 1.45 8.82 -1.26
C GLU A 183 2.12 8.72 -2.62
N LEU A 184 2.98 7.72 -2.78
CA LEU A 184 3.62 7.39 -4.05
C LEU A 184 2.77 6.40 -4.84
N PHE A 185 2.82 6.50 -6.17
CA PHE A 185 2.00 5.70 -7.11
C PHE A 185 0.50 5.92 -6.92
N SER A 186 0.14 7.10 -6.39
CA SER A 186 -1.25 7.42 -6.09
C SER A 186 -2.10 7.50 -7.36
N ARG A 187 -3.34 7.01 -7.27
CA ARG A 187 -4.35 7.08 -8.32
C ARG A 187 -5.44 8.10 -8.02
N LYS A 188 -5.43 8.66 -6.80
CA LYS A 188 -6.41 9.67 -6.35
C LYS A 188 -5.73 10.76 -5.51
N ARG A 189 -6.38 11.93 -5.44
CA ARG A 189 -5.99 12.99 -4.51
C ARG A 189 -6.75 12.79 -3.20
N VAL A 190 -6.01 12.79 -2.09
CA VAL A 190 -6.56 12.65 -0.74
C VAL A 190 -6.21 13.88 0.06
N LYS A 191 -7.19 14.47 0.76
CA LYS A 191 -6.97 15.67 1.59
C LYS A 191 -5.89 15.39 2.65
N GLY A 192 -4.94 16.31 2.79
CA GLY A 192 -3.85 16.20 3.75
C GLY A 192 -2.69 15.30 3.32
N TRP A 193 -2.69 14.79 2.07
CA TRP A 193 -1.62 14.02 1.48
C TRP A 193 -1.05 14.71 0.26
N ALA A 194 0.26 14.86 0.17
CA ALA A 194 0.92 15.04 -1.10
C ALA A 194 0.80 13.75 -1.92
N VAL A 195 0.78 13.84 -3.25
CA VAL A 195 0.60 12.67 -4.11
C VAL A 195 1.56 12.72 -5.29
N TRP A 196 2.11 11.57 -5.63
CA TRP A 196 2.92 11.37 -6.82
C TRP A 196 2.51 10.07 -7.52
N GLY A 197 2.39 10.10 -8.85
CA GLY A 197 2.05 8.92 -9.65
C GLY A 197 1.52 9.29 -11.03
N ASN A 198 1.64 8.37 -11.98
CA ASN A 198 1.25 8.59 -13.38
C ASN A 198 -0.28 8.58 -13.60
N GLU A 199 -1.04 8.12 -12.62
CA GLU A 199 -2.50 7.97 -12.70
C GLU A 199 -3.24 8.87 -11.69
N VAL A 200 -2.59 9.87 -11.11
CA VAL A 200 -3.20 10.79 -10.13
C VAL A 200 -4.48 11.42 -10.70
N GLY A 201 -5.57 11.29 -9.96
CA GLY A 201 -6.90 11.82 -10.35
C GLY A 201 -7.75 10.88 -11.21
N LYS A 202 -7.22 9.71 -11.65
CA LYS A 202 -7.98 8.74 -12.45
C LYS A 202 -9.22 8.21 -11.70
N LEU A 203 -9.11 7.98 -10.40
CA LEU A 203 -10.21 7.50 -9.56
C LEU A 203 -11.18 8.61 -9.14
N ASN A 204 -10.74 9.87 -9.12
CA ASN A 204 -11.62 10.99 -8.78
C ASN A 204 -12.66 11.27 -9.88
N LYS A 205 -12.33 11.01 -11.15
CA LYS A 205 -13.21 11.28 -12.30
C LYS A 205 -14.37 10.27 -12.46
N ARG A 206 -14.26 9.08 -11.86
CA ARG A 206 -15.27 8.01 -12.03
C ARG A 206 -16.41 8.04 -11.02
N LYS A 207 -16.35 8.91 -10.00
CA LYS A 207 -17.45 9.13 -9.05
C LYS A 207 -18.44 10.22 -9.48
N ALA A 208 -18.15 10.91 -10.59
CA ALA A 208 -18.97 12.02 -11.12
C ALA A 208 -19.79 11.63 -12.36
N ALA A 209 -19.88 10.32 -12.68
CA ALA A 209 -20.66 9.79 -13.80
C ALA A 209 -21.75 8.83 -13.30
#